data_dcb4cfa807c40b546715849bf69c0b25
#
_entry.id   dcb4cfa807c40b546715849bf69c0b25
#
_cell.length_a   1.000
_cell.length_b   1.000
_cell.length_c   1.000
_cell.angle_alpha   90.00
_cell.angle_beta   90.00
_cell.angle_gamma   90.00
#
_symmetry.space_group_name_H-M   'P 1'
#
loop_
_entity.id
_entity.type
_entity.pdbx_description
1 polymer ?
#
loop_
_entity_poly.entity_id
_entity_poly.type
_entity_poly.pdbx_seq_one_letter_code
_entity_poly.pdbx_strand_id
1 'polypeptide(L)'
;MDVPLSHRNRDLYDGDRYRACTLTGDPTSGAGGLLHRLLEGGQARTPRSAVLEVGANRGEHLGFVRHDWDEYVLLDLTPPDASSRSGWPVGARFVAGDAHALPFPDARFDRTIMTCVLHHLEDPEHALVELRRVTRPGGRISILLPTDPGLAYRAVRALTSGLKATRAGRAVEERLSHAREHRNHYASLLTLLRHVMRADTIRLRPFPTRLPVWNLNLVTVIQVTRAD
;
A
#
# COMPACT_ATOMS: atom_id res chain seq x y z
N MET A 1 8.94 17.47 -24.73
CA MET A 1 9.31 17.41 -23.31
C MET A 1 8.31 16.45 -22.65
N ASP A 2 8.73 15.20 -22.45
CA ASP A 2 7.88 14.23 -21.76
C ASP A 2 7.80 14.61 -20.29
N VAL A 3 6.59 14.95 -19.83
CA VAL A 3 6.32 15.15 -18.40
C VAL A 3 6.59 13.81 -17.71
N PRO A 4 7.43 13.75 -16.66
CA PRO A 4 7.68 12.52 -15.95
C PRO A 4 6.36 11.87 -15.54
N LEU A 5 6.28 10.54 -15.65
CA LEU A 5 5.06 9.74 -15.38
C LEU A 5 4.46 10.07 -14.00
N SER A 6 5.31 10.34 -13.00
CA SER A 6 4.93 10.78 -11.65
C SER A 6 4.09 12.05 -11.57
N HIS A 7 4.18 12.95 -12.56
CA HIS A 7 3.40 14.20 -12.58
C HIS A 7 2.00 14.06 -13.17
N ARG A 8 1.75 13.04 -13.99
CA ARG A 8 0.43 12.83 -14.62
C ARG A 8 -0.66 12.40 -13.63
N ASN A 9 -0.27 11.89 -12.48
CA ASN A 9 -1.19 11.33 -11.48
C ASN A 9 -1.42 12.21 -10.24
N ARG A 10 -0.67 13.30 -10.04
CA ARG A 10 -0.80 14.15 -8.84
C ARG A 10 -2.22 14.67 -8.62
N ASP A 11 -2.89 15.07 -9.70
CA ASP A 11 -4.25 15.64 -9.62
C ASP A 11 -5.33 14.56 -9.31
N LEU A 12 -5.01 13.28 -9.49
CA LEU A 12 -5.92 12.17 -9.20
C LEU A 12 -5.91 11.79 -7.72
N TYR A 13 -4.80 12.08 -7.02
CA TYR A 13 -4.61 11.78 -5.60
C TYR A 13 -4.80 13.00 -4.69
N ASP A 14 -5.59 13.97 -5.11
CA ASP A 14 -6.04 15.05 -4.21
C ASP A 14 -6.76 14.42 -3.01
N GLY A 15 -6.11 14.54 -1.84
CA GLY A 15 -6.38 13.70 -0.67
C GLY A 15 -7.82 13.65 -0.20
N ASP A 16 -8.65 14.67 -0.47
CA ASP A 16 -10.05 14.71 -0.07
C ASP A 16 -10.96 13.98 -1.09
N ARG A 17 -10.63 14.02 -2.37
CA ARG A 17 -11.34 13.24 -3.41
C ARG A 17 -11.06 11.75 -3.27
N TYR A 18 -9.81 11.38 -3.03
CA TYR A 18 -9.41 9.99 -2.81
C TYR A 18 -10.14 9.38 -1.60
N ARG A 19 -10.22 10.09 -0.47
CA ARG A 19 -10.94 9.63 0.73
C ARG A 19 -12.43 9.44 0.53
N ALA A 20 -13.06 10.29 -0.28
CA ALA A 20 -14.48 10.18 -0.56
C ALA A 20 -14.84 8.90 -1.34
N CYS A 21 -13.87 8.31 -2.04
CA CYS A 21 -14.03 7.16 -2.93
C CYS A 21 -13.49 5.84 -2.36
N THR A 22 -12.78 5.85 -1.21
CA THR A 22 -12.22 4.62 -0.63
C THR A 22 -13.28 3.76 0.04
N LEU A 23 -13.13 2.44 -0.08
CA LEU A 23 -13.97 1.43 0.60
C LEU A 23 -14.03 1.63 2.12
N THR A 24 -12.97 2.18 2.69
CA THR A 24 -12.72 2.18 4.13
C THR A 24 -13.15 3.45 4.85
N GLY A 25 -13.39 4.57 4.14
CA GLY A 25 -13.68 5.85 4.77
C GLY A 25 -12.48 6.38 5.54
N ASP A 26 -12.55 6.46 6.88
CA ASP A 26 -11.41 6.82 7.72
C ASP A 26 -10.34 5.71 7.69
N PRO A 27 -9.10 6.00 7.22
CA PRO A 27 -8.05 4.99 7.09
C PRO A 27 -7.57 4.43 8.43
N THR A 28 -7.81 5.10 9.54
CA THR A 28 -7.34 4.69 10.87
C THR A 28 -8.37 3.93 11.69
N SER A 29 -9.65 4.01 11.35
CA SER A 29 -10.76 3.39 12.07
C SER A 29 -11.51 2.36 11.24
N GLY A 30 -12.40 1.60 11.85
CA GLY A 30 -13.28 0.65 11.16
C GLY A 30 -12.54 -0.29 10.22
N ALA A 31 -12.96 -0.32 8.96
CA ALA A 31 -12.36 -1.17 7.92
C ALA A 31 -10.93 -0.74 7.56
N GLY A 32 -10.63 0.56 7.55
CA GLY A 32 -9.27 1.06 7.31
C GLY A 32 -8.29 0.58 8.37
N GLY A 33 -8.59 0.80 9.64
CA GLY A 33 -7.78 0.31 10.74
C GLY A 33 -7.64 -1.21 10.78
N LEU A 34 -8.65 -1.97 10.28
CA LEU A 34 -8.53 -3.41 10.12
C LEU A 34 -7.44 -3.78 9.11
N LEU A 35 -7.35 -3.09 7.97
CA LEU A 35 -6.33 -3.37 6.94
C LEU A 35 -4.92 -3.20 7.49
N HIS A 36 -4.65 -2.12 8.23
CA HIS A 36 -3.37 -1.90 8.88
C HIS A 36 -3.06 -3.00 9.92
N ARG A 37 -4.03 -3.37 10.75
CA ARG A 37 -3.88 -4.48 11.71
C ARG A 37 -3.64 -5.84 11.03
N LEU A 38 -4.25 -6.08 9.88
CA LEU A 38 -4.01 -7.31 9.09
C LEU A 38 -2.57 -7.35 8.58
N LEU A 39 -2.03 -6.23 8.10
CA LEU A 39 -0.65 -6.14 7.62
C LEU A 39 0.34 -6.44 8.76
N GLU A 40 0.08 -5.92 9.95
CA GLU A 40 0.90 -6.15 11.15
C GLU A 40 0.69 -7.52 11.81
N GLY A 41 -0.42 -8.18 11.52
CA GLY A 41 -0.71 -9.51 12.05
C GLY A 41 0.33 -10.54 11.62
N GLY A 42 0.88 -11.32 12.56
CA GLY A 42 1.89 -12.35 12.29
C GLY A 42 3.28 -11.79 11.99
N GLN A 43 3.53 -10.51 12.23
CA GLN A 43 4.87 -9.94 12.26
C GLN A 43 5.58 -10.35 13.54
N ALA A 44 6.86 -10.75 13.42
CA ALA A 44 7.71 -10.87 14.59
C ALA A 44 7.88 -9.47 15.22
N ARG A 45 7.83 -9.41 16.55
CA ARG A 45 8.11 -8.18 17.32
C ARG A 45 9.60 -7.90 17.47
N THR A 46 10.43 -8.50 16.61
CA THR A 46 11.87 -8.25 16.60
C THR A 46 12.11 -6.79 16.22
N PRO A 47 12.89 -6.03 16.99
CA PRO A 47 13.25 -4.66 16.69
C PRO A 47 13.84 -4.54 15.29
N ARG A 48 13.55 -3.44 14.60
CA ARG A 48 14.04 -3.14 13.26
C ARG A 48 14.54 -1.71 13.22
N SER A 49 15.84 -1.55 13.04
CA SER A 49 16.46 -0.24 13.11
C SER A 49 15.93 0.74 12.08
N ALA A 50 15.68 0.29 10.85
CA ALA A 50 15.22 1.17 9.78
C ALA A 50 14.01 0.60 9.04
N VAL A 51 12.94 1.39 8.98
CA VAL A 51 11.68 1.08 8.29
C VAL A 51 11.40 2.12 7.22
N LEU A 52 10.97 1.68 6.04
CA LEU A 52 10.46 2.53 4.96
C LEU A 52 9.01 2.18 4.67
N GLU A 53 8.13 3.17 4.68
CA GLU A 53 6.77 3.06 4.16
C GLU A 53 6.67 3.84 2.85
N VAL A 54 6.29 3.15 1.76
CA VAL A 54 6.12 3.73 0.42
C VAL A 54 4.65 3.93 0.13
N GLY A 55 4.26 5.14 -0.28
CA GLY A 55 2.87 5.57 -0.40
C GLY A 55 2.25 5.79 0.98
N ALA A 56 2.99 6.46 1.85
CA ALA A 56 2.65 6.63 3.26
C ALA A 56 1.52 7.65 3.51
N ASN A 57 1.14 8.43 2.49
CA ASN A 57 0.13 9.50 2.59
C ASN A 57 0.37 10.38 3.85
N ARG A 58 -0.47 10.29 4.86
CA ARG A 58 -0.34 11.06 6.13
C ARG A 58 0.32 10.28 7.26
N GLY A 59 0.80 9.07 7.00
CA GLY A 59 1.42 8.20 8.01
C GLY A 59 0.40 7.39 8.81
N GLU A 60 -0.74 7.06 8.23
CA GLU A 60 -1.82 6.33 8.91
C GLU A 60 -1.37 4.96 9.43
N HIS A 61 -0.43 4.31 8.73
CA HIS A 61 0.07 2.99 9.16
C HIS A 61 1.03 3.08 10.35
N LEU A 62 1.70 4.19 10.53
CA LEU A 62 2.71 4.38 11.59
C LEU A 62 2.21 3.99 12.98
N GLY A 63 0.96 4.36 13.32
CA GLY A 63 0.32 4.02 14.59
C GLY A 63 -0.04 2.54 14.78
N PHE A 64 0.09 1.71 13.75
CA PHE A 64 -0.24 0.28 13.80
C PHE A 64 1.00 -0.61 13.86
N VAL A 65 2.20 -0.07 13.62
CA VAL A 65 3.46 -0.83 13.67
C VAL A 65 3.67 -1.41 15.06
N ARG A 66 4.00 -2.72 15.14
CA ARG A 66 4.03 -3.47 16.40
C ARG A 66 5.42 -3.87 16.88
N HIS A 67 6.45 -3.50 16.16
CA HIS A 67 7.85 -3.69 16.55
C HIS A 67 8.51 -2.35 16.82
N ASP A 68 9.57 -2.34 17.61
CA ASP A 68 10.37 -1.15 17.84
C ASP A 68 11.19 -0.83 16.59
N TRP A 69 11.50 0.45 16.39
CA TRP A 69 12.32 0.97 15.31
C TRP A 69 13.07 2.23 15.77
N ASP A 70 14.24 2.48 15.18
CA ASP A 70 15.05 3.67 15.45
C ASP A 70 14.73 4.78 14.44
N GLU A 71 14.49 4.39 13.19
CA GLU A 71 14.14 5.31 12.10
C GLU A 71 12.93 4.76 11.32
N TYR A 72 11.93 5.63 11.09
CA TYR A 72 10.79 5.33 10.23
C TYR A 72 10.67 6.40 9.15
N VAL A 73 10.93 6.01 7.91
CA VAL A 73 10.84 6.89 6.75
C VAL A 73 9.50 6.71 6.08
N LEU A 74 8.74 7.80 5.99
CA LEU A 74 7.48 7.87 5.24
C LEU A 74 7.78 8.50 3.88
N LEU A 75 7.53 7.76 2.79
CA LEU A 75 7.75 8.26 1.45
C LEU A 75 6.43 8.36 0.70
N ASP A 76 6.19 9.50 0.08
CA ASP A 76 5.07 9.74 -0.83
C ASP A 76 5.44 10.83 -1.85
N LEU A 77 4.66 10.96 -2.93
CA LEU A 77 4.85 12.02 -3.94
C LEU A 77 4.59 13.41 -3.37
N THR A 78 3.64 13.52 -2.44
CA THR A 78 3.21 14.78 -1.85
C THR A 78 3.37 14.78 -0.35
N PRO A 79 4.03 15.79 0.24
CA PRO A 79 4.20 15.87 1.68
C PRO A 79 2.83 16.02 2.38
N PRO A 80 2.62 15.33 3.51
CA PRO A 80 1.45 15.54 4.33
C PRO A 80 1.46 16.93 4.95
N ASP A 81 0.27 17.41 5.32
CA ASP A 81 0.12 18.69 6.03
C ASP A 81 0.85 18.70 7.39
N ALA A 82 1.11 19.89 7.91
CA ALA A 82 1.82 20.05 9.17
C ALA A 82 1.07 19.42 10.36
N SER A 83 -0.27 19.43 10.34
CA SER A 83 -1.09 18.84 11.40
C SER A 83 -0.95 17.32 11.46
N SER A 84 -0.87 16.65 10.32
CA SER A 84 -0.63 15.21 10.26
C SER A 84 0.73 14.82 10.84
N ARG A 85 1.76 15.65 10.63
CA ARG A 85 3.13 15.39 11.11
C ARG A 85 3.34 15.68 12.59
N SER A 86 2.54 16.55 13.19
CA SER A 86 2.71 16.97 14.58
C SER A 86 2.58 15.84 15.60
N GLY A 87 1.90 14.75 15.27
CA GLY A 87 1.71 13.58 16.13
C GLY A 87 2.69 12.43 15.88
N TRP A 88 3.68 12.60 15.00
CA TRP A 88 4.61 11.51 14.70
C TRP A 88 5.63 11.31 15.83
N PRO A 89 5.99 10.05 16.13
CA PRO A 89 7.03 9.75 17.10
C PRO A 89 8.41 10.27 16.66
N VAL A 90 9.30 10.44 17.64
CA VAL A 90 10.72 10.75 17.38
C VAL A 90 11.33 9.63 16.51
N GLY A 91 12.11 10.02 15.50
CA GLY A 91 12.69 9.09 14.53
C GLY A 91 11.84 8.90 13.27
N ALA A 92 10.57 9.36 13.25
CA ALA A 92 9.76 9.38 12.03
C ALA A 92 10.04 10.64 11.20
N ARG A 93 10.27 10.45 9.89
CA ARG A 93 10.50 11.56 8.96
C ARG A 93 9.88 11.31 7.59
N PHE A 94 9.50 12.37 6.92
CA PHE A 94 8.98 12.33 5.56
C PHE A 94 10.07 12.56 4.52
N VAL A 95 9.98 11.84 3.40
CA VAL A 95 10.77 12.06 2.20
C VAL A 95 9.83 12.10 1.00
N ALA A 96 9.86 13.19 0.25
CA ALA A 96 9.15 13.25 -1.04
C ALA A 96 9.91 12.39 -2.06
N GLY A 97 9.22 11.47 -2.72
CA GLY A 97 9.85 10.56 -3.68
C GLY A 97 8.85 9.71 -4.46
N ASP A 98 9.34 9.14 -5.55
CA ASP A 98 8.60 8.25 -6.42
C ASP A 98 8.92 6.78 -6.07
N ALA A 99 7.88 5.94 -6.00
CA ALA A 99 8.04 4.50 -5.76
C ALA A 99 8.85 3.79 -6.86
N HIS A 100 8.90 4.37 -8.06
CA HIS A 100 9.66 3.84 -9.19
C HIS A 100 11.16 4.22 -9.15
N ALA A 101 11.55 5.17 -8.29
CA ALA A 101 12.94 5.63 -8.14
C ALA A 101 13.17 6.06 -6.69
N LEU A 102 13.31 5.08 -5.80
CA LEU A 102 13.47 5.34 -4.37
C LEU A 102 14.82 6.02 -4.07
N PRO A 103 14.84 7.22 -3.44
CA PRO A 103 16.06 8.00 -3.23
C PRO A 103 16.90 7.46 -2.06
N PHE A 104 17.10 6.15 -2.02
CA PHE A 104 17.85 5.46 -0.98
C PHE A 104 18.86 4.49 -1.59
N PRO A 105 20.00 4.25 -0.91
CA PRO A 105 20.96 3.24 -1.33
C PRO A 105 20.38 1.83 -1.19
N ASP A 106 21.05 0.87 -1.83
CA ASP A 106 20.73 -0.55 -1.74
C ASP A 106 20.83 -1.04 -0.29
N ALA A 107 19.98 -2.01 0.05
CA ALA A 107 20.03 -2.72 1.34
C ALA A 107 19.97 -1.80 2.58
N ARG A 108 19.27 -0.68 2.48
CA ARG A 108 19.18 0.34 3.54
C ARG A 108 18.22 -0.03 4.67
N PHE A 109 17.11 -0.70 4.37
CA PHE A 109 16.00 -0.88 5.29
C PHE A 109 15.86 -2.33 5.76
N ASP A 110 15.58 -2.51 7.05
CA ASP A 110 15.21 -3.79 7.65
C ASP A 110 13.82 -4.25 7.22
N ARG A 111 12.94 -3.27 7.02
CA ARG A 111 11.57 -3.49 6.57
C ARG A 111 11.13 -2.41 5.62
N THR A 112 10.48 -2.82 4.51
CA THR A 112 9.73 -1.94 3.63
C THR A 112 8.25 -2.30 3.67
N ILE A 113 7.39 -1.29 3.60
CA ILE A 113 5.94 -1.41 3.71
C ILE A 113 5.29 -0.72 2.53
N MET A 114 4.27 -1.34 1.95
CA MET A 114 3.43 -0.73 0.91
C MET A 114 1.98 -1.15 1.11
N THR A 115 1.13 -0.22 1.56
CA THR A 115 -0.27 -0.50 1.91
C THR A 115 -1.20 0.08 0.85
N CYS A 116 -1.82 -0.78 0.04
CA CYS A 116 -2.79 -0.38 -0.99
C CYS A 116 -2.26 0.64 -2.01
N VAL A 117 -0.99 0.54 -2.40
CA VAL A 117 -0.35 1.45 -3.37
C VAL A 117 -0.10 0.77 -4.71
N LEU A 118 0.41 -0.46 -4.70
CA LEU A 118 0.94 -1.13 -5.88
C LEU A 118 -0.04 -1.20 -7.06
N HIS A 119 -1.34 -1.33 -6.80
CA HIS A 119 -2.37 -1.42 -7.84
C HIS A 119 -2.67 -0.07 -8.54
N HIS A 120 -2.18 1.03 -7.98
CA HIS A 120 -2.30 2.37 -8.56
C HIS A 120 -1.11 2.73 -9.46
N LEU A 121 0.04 2.08 -9.31
CA LEU A 121 1.28 2.45 -9.99
C LEU A 121 1.22 2.19 -11.48
N GLU A 122 1.91 3.02 -12.28
CA GLU A 122 1.99 2.85 -13.72
C GLU A 122 2.90 1.68 -14.11
N ASP A 123 4.01 1.52 -13.39
CA ASP A 123 4.95 0.42 -13.54
C ASP A 123 5.16 -0.29 -12.18
N PRO A 124 4.24 -1.19 -11.80
CA PRO A 124 4.35 -1.91 -10.53
C PRO A 124 5.55 -2.86 -10.47
N GLU A 125 6.05 -3.33 -11.62
CA GLU A 125 7.24 -4.18 -11.66
C GLU A 125 8.49 -3.42 -11.23
N HIS A 126 8.70 -2.23 -11.76
CA HIS A 126 9.82 -1.38 -11.38
C HIS A 126 9.76 -0.98 -9.90
N ALA A 127 8.57 -0.63 -9.39
CA ALA A 127 8.40 -0.35 -7.96
C ALA A 127 8.73 -1.55 -7.07
N LEU A 128 8.38 -2.78 -7.49
CA LEU A 128 8.76 -4.00 -6.77
C LEU A 128 10.28 -4.23 -6.79
N VAL A 129 10.95 -3.96 -7.91
CA VAL A 129 12.42 -4.01 -8.01
C VAL A 129 13.05 -3.02 -7.05
N GLU A 130 12.57 -1.79 -6.98
CA GLU A 130 13.05 -0.76 -6.06
C GLU A 130 12.83 -1.14 -4.59
N LEU A 131 11.62 -1.63 -4.23
CA LEU A 131 11.36 -2.14 -2.87
C LEU A 131 12.35 -3.25 -2.48
N ARG A 132 12.61 -4.18 -3.40
CA ARG A 132 13.57 -5.26 -3.18
C ARG A 132 14.99 -4.69 -3.05
N ARG A 133 15.39 -3.76 -3.90
CA ARG A 133 16.72 -3.14 -3.89
C ARG A 133 17.04 -2.49 -2.55
N VAL A 134 16.14 -1.66 -2.04
CA VAL A 134 16.37 -0.90 -0.80
C VAL A 134 16.17 -1.72 0.48
N THR A 135 15.50 -2.87 0.40
CA THR A 135 15.37 -3.80 1.55
C THR A 135 16.65 -4.63 1.66
N ARG A 136 17.26 -4.73 2.83
CA ARG A 136 18.50 -5.51 3.03
C ARG A 136 18.26 -7.03 2.88
N PRO A 137 19.28 -7.83 2.60
CA PRO A 137 19.24 -9.28 2.74
C PRO A 137 18.73 -9.69 4.13
N GLY A 138 17.88 -10.72 4.20
CA GLY A 138 17.17 -11.09 5.44
C GLY A 138 16.08 -10.10 5.87
N GLY A 139 16.00 -8.94 5.23
CA GLY A 139 14.98 -7.92 5.49
C GLY A 139 13.58 -8.35 5.01
N ARG A 140 12.58 -7.56 5.38
CA ARG A 140 11.18 -7.89 5.12
C ARG A 140 10.48 -6.84 4.26
N ILE A 141 9.75 -7.31 3.24
CA ILE A 141 8.83 -6.48 2.45
C ILE A 141 7.41 -6.88 2.84
N SER A 142 6.59 -5.91 3.22
CA SER A 142 5.20 -6.10 3.66
C SER A 142 4.28 -5.34 2.73
N ILE A 143 3.43 -6.06 1.97
CA ILE A 143 2.52 -5.45 1.01
C ILE A 143 1.08 -5.86 1.36
N LEU A 144 0.17 -4.90 1.38
CA LEU A 144 -1.27 -5.16 1.40
C LEU A 144 -1.84 -4.86 0.02
N LEU A 145 -2.53 -5.84 -0.55
CA LEU A 145 -3.07 -5.75 -1.90
C LEU A 145 -4.55 -6.08 -1.92
N PRO A 146 -5.44 -5.20 -2.45
CA PRO A 146 -6.83 -5.54 -2.68
C PRO A 146 -6.95 -6.62 -3.76
N THR A 147 -7.95 -7.49 -3.64
CA THR A 147 -8.19 -8.58 -4.60
C THR A 147 -9.08 -8.16 -5.77
N ASP A 148 -9.02 -6.90 -6.17
CA ASP A 148 -9.76 -6.39 -7.32
C ASP A 148 -9.28 -7.05 -8.63
N PRO A 149 -10.19 -7.50 -9.52
CA PRO A 149 -11.65 -7.41 -9.52
C PRO A 149 -12.38 -8.65 -8.96
N GLY A 150 -11.95 -9.22 -7.86
CA GLY A 150 -12.54 -10.41 -7.24
C GLY A 150 -14.03 -10.26 -6.90
N LEU A 151 -14.78 -11.36 -6.92
CA LEU A 151 -16.22 -11.35 -6.68
C LEU A 151 -16.58 -10.76 -5.32
N ALA A 152 -15.93 -11.21 -4.24
CA ALA A 152 -16.16 -10.69 -2.89
C ALA A 152 -15.82 -9.21 -2.79
N TYR A 153 -14.68 -8.79 -3.39
CA TYR A 153 -14.27 -7.39 -3.42
C TYR A 153 -15.33 -6.52 -4.12
N ARG A 154 -15.79 -6.92 -5.33
CA ARG A 154 -16.82 -6.21 -6.09
C ARG A 154 -18.14 -6.13 -5.34
N ALA A 155 -18.56 -7.23 -4.69
CA ALA A 155 -19.79 -7.26 -3.91
C ALA A 155 -19.74 -6.28 -2.72
N VAL A 156 -18.66 -6.32 -1.94
CA VAL A 156 -18.48 -5.40 -0.80
C VAL A 156 -18.40 -3.96 -1.28
N ARG A 157 -17.66 -3.68 -2.35
CA ARG A 157 -17.58 -2.34 -2.93
C ARG A 157 -18.94 -1.83 -3.40
N ALA A 158 -19.74 -2.65 -4.07
CA ALA A 158 -21.09 -2.27 -4.50
C ALA A 158 -22.00 -1.94 -3.32
N LEU A 159 -21.93 -2.73 -2.23
CA LEU A 159 -22.73 -2.53 -1.02
C LEU A 159 -22.27 -1.35 -0.16
N THR A 160 -21.01 -0.95 -0.25
CA THR A 160 -20.43 0.15 0.57
C THR A 160 -20.32 1.44 -0.25
N SER A 161 -19.22 1.60 -1.01
CA SER A 161 -18.93 2.82 -1.77
C SER A 161 -19.97 3.05 -2.87
N GLY A 162 -20.37 2.00 -3.58
CA GLY A 162 -21.33 2.08 -4.67
C GLY A 162 -22.71 2.56 -4.19
N LEU A 163 -23.22 2.01 -3.08
CA LEU A 163 -24.50 2.43 -2.51
C LEU A 163 -24.44 3.86 -1.95
N LYS A 164 -23.35 4.22 -1.27
CA LYS A 164 -23.12 5.59 -0.80
C LYS A 164 -23.07 6.58 -1.96
N ALA A 165 -22.31 6.26 -3.01
CA ALA A 165 -22.18 7.11 -4.19
C ALA A 165 -23.52 7.24 -4.94
N THR A 166 -24.32 6.18 -5.04
CA THR A 166 -25.65 6.21 -5.66
C THR A 166 -26.59 7.11 -4.86
N ARG A 167 -26.63 6.97 -3.54
CA ARG A 167 -27.45 7.84 -2.66
C ARG A 167 -27.03 9.31 -2.72
N ALA A 168 -25.76 9.57 -2.96
CA ALA A 168 -25.21 10.92 -3.12
C ALA A 168 -25.29 11.46 -4.57
N GLY A 169 -25.87 10.73 -5.52
CA GLY A 169 -25.94 11.10 -6.94
C GLY A 169 -24.58 11.06 -7.66
N ARG A 170 -23.53 10.43 -7.08
CA ARG A 170 -22.14 10.40 -7.59
C ARG A 170 -21.70 9.02 -8.09
N ALA A 171 -22.63 8.13 -8.43
CA ALA A 171 -22.32 6.77 -8.82
C ALA A 171 -21.45 6.65 -10.09
N VAL A 172 -21.59 7.59 -11.03
CA VAL A 172 -20.78 7.64 -12.26
C VAL A 172 -19.35 8.08 -11.93
N GLU A 173 -19.21 9.13 -11.12
CA GLU A 173 -17.91 9.65 -10.70
C GLU A 173 -17.11 8.62 -9.92
N GLU A 174 -17.77 7.89 -9.01
CA GLU A 174 -17.14 6.82 -8.23
C GLU A 174 -16.63 5.69 -9.13
N ARG A 175 -17.42 5.26 -10.12
CA ARG A 175 -17.00 4.23 -11.09
C ARG A 175 -15.85 4.70 -11.97
N LEU A 176 -15.88 5.97 -12.43
CA LEU A 176 -14.82 6.55 -13.25
C LEU A 176 -13.52 6.70 -12.44
N SER A 177 -13.61 7.17 -11.19
CA SER A 177 -12.45 7.27 -10.29
C SER A 177 -11.81 5.90 -10.10
N HIS A 178 -12.62 4.90 -9.73
CA HIS A 178 -12.13 3.53 -9.57
C HIS A 178 -11.47 2.99 -10.85
N ALA A 179 -12.08 3.15 -12.02
CA ALA A 179 -11.53 2.67 -13.28
C ALA A 179 -10.21 3.35 -13.67
N ARG A 180 -10.00 4.60 -13.24
CA ARG A 180 -8.76 5.34 -13.49
C ARG A 180 -7.65 5.00 -12.51
N GLU A 181 -8.03 4.73 -11.26
CA GLU A 181 -7.10 4.51 -10.15
C GLU A 181 -6.66 3.05 -10.02
N HIS A 182 -7.58 2.09 -10.22
CA HIS A 182 -7.28 0.65 -10.15
C HIS A 182 -6.83 0.10 -11.51
N ARG A 183 -5.63 0.49 -11.92
CA ARG A 183 -5.08 0.12 -13.24
C ARG A 183 -4.61 -1.33 -13.31
N ASN A 184 -4.15 -1.86 -12.19
CA ASN A 184 -3.53 -3.17 -12.13
C ASN A 184 -4.38 -4.16 -11.35
N HIS A 185 -4.69 -5.29 -11.97
CA HIS A 185 -5.48 -6.36 -11.34
C HIS A 185 -4.62 -7.24 -10.43
N TYR A 186 -5.22 -7.73 -9.36
CA TYR A 186 -4.57 -8.59 -8.37
C TYR A 186 -3.75 -9.73 -8.97
N ALA A 187 -4.31 -10.48 -9.94
CA ALA A 187 -3.64 -11.62 -10.53
C ALA A 187 -2.35 -11.23 -11.27
N SER A 188 -2.39 -10.13 -12.03
CA SER A 188 -1.21 -9.59 -12.74
C SER A 188 -0.15 -9.15 -11.76
N LEU A 189 -0.54 -8.40 -10.71
CA LEU A 189 0.39 -7.93 -9.67
C LEU A 189 1.04 -9.08 -8.91
N LEU A 190 0.29 -10.15 -8.62
CA LEU A 190 0.85 -11.33 -7.95
C LEU A 190 1.84 -12.07 -8.85
N THR A 191 1.62 -12.07 -10.17
CA THR A 191 2.55 -12.64 -11.15
C THR A 191 3.84 -11.85 -11.21
N LEU A 192 3.77 -10.52 -11.33
CA LEU A 192 4.94 -9.63 -11.32
C LEU A 192 5.72 -9.76 -10.01
N LEU A 193 5.03 -9.75 -8.88
CA LEU A 193 5.65 -9.93 -7.56
C LEU A 193 6.43 -11.26 -7.48
N ARG A 194 5.83 -12.36 -7.92
CA ARG A 194 6.49 -13.66 -7.94
C ARG A 194 7.68 -13.71 -8.89
N HIS A 195 7.62 -12.98 -9.99
CA HIS A 195 8.74 -12.86 -10.94
C HIS A 195 9.91 -12.09 -10.32
N VAL A 196 9.66 -10.89 -9.80
CA VAL A 196 10.70 -10.04 -9.20
C VAL A 196 11.30 -10.67 -7.96
N MET A 197 10.45 -11.26 -7.10
CA MET A 197 10.83 -11.87 -5.82
C MET A 197 11.07 -13.39 -5.90
N ARG A 198 11.42 -13.92 -7.10
CA ARG A 198 11.54 -15.37 -7.33
C ARG A 198 12.60 -16.07 -6.48
N ALA A 199 13.61 -15.33 -6.02
CA ALA A 199 14.65 -15.85 -5.13
C ALA A 199 14.29 -15.72 -3.64
N ASP A 200 13.23 -14.99 -3.34
CA ASP A 200 12.85 -14.61 -1.99
C ASP A 200 11.76 -15.54 -1.42
N THR A 201 11.61 -15.59 -0.12
CA THR A 201 10.53 -16.36 0.51
C THR A 201 9.25 -15.54 0.57
N ILE A 202 8.20 -15.97 -0.14
CA ILE A 202 6.91 -15.27 -0.22
C ILE A 202 5.87 -16.02 0.62
N ARG A 203 5.18 -15.31 1.50
CA ARG A 203 4.04 -15.80 2.28
C ARG A 203 2.81 -14.95 2.01
N LEU A 204 1.73 -15.60 1.59
CA LEU A 204 0.44 -14.97 1.30
C LEU A 204 -0.55 -15.26 2.41
N ARG A 205 -1.28 -14.26 2.87
CA ARG A 205 -2.37 -14.38 3.84
C ARG A 205 -3.61 -13.67 3.32
N PRO A 206 -4.43 -14.35 2.52
CA PRO A 206 -5.68 -13.82 2.02
C PRO A 206 -6.68 -13.59 3.17
N PHE A 207 -7.52 -12.57 3.06
CA PHE A 207 -8.55 -12.25 4.06
C PHE A 207 -9.90 -11.98 3.34
N PRO A 208 -11.04 -12.45 3.86
CA PRO A 208 -11.23 -13.07 5.17
C PRO A 208 -11.03 -14.61 5.21
N THR A 209 -11.10 -15.32 4.06
CA THR A 209 -11.24 -16.78 4.07
C THR A 209 -9.95 -17.55 4.37
N ARG A 210 -8.79 -16.92 4.24
CA ARG A 210 -7.45 -17.54 4.28
C ARG A 210 -7.19 -18.59 3.18
N LEU A 211 -8.17 -18.86 2.33
CA LEU A 211 -8.01 -19.74 1.19
C LEU A 211 -7.31 -19.00 0.04
N PRO A 212 -6.46 -19.66 -0.76
CA PRO A 212 -5.75 -19.04 -1.87
C PRO A 212 -6.65 -18.78 -3.10
N VAL A 213 -7.93 -18.56 -2.86
CA VAL A 213 -8.96 -18.25 -3.87
C VAL A 213 -9.23 -16.75 -3.80
N TRP A 214 -8.59 -15.98 -4.67
CA TRP A 214 -8.66 -14.52 -4.62
C TRP A 214 -10.08 -13.96 -4.79
N ASN A 215 -10.95 -14.64 -5.55
CA ASN A 215 -12.36 -14.26 -5.73
C ASN A 215 -13.19 -14.26 -4.43
N LEU A 216 -12.78 -15.01 -3.41
CA LEU A 216 -13.45 -15.11 -2.11
C LEU A 216 -12.84 -14.19 -1.04
N ASN A 217 -11.82 -13.44 -1.40
CA ASN A 217 -11.11 -12.56 -0.49
C ASN A 217 -11.30 -11.10 -0.87
N LEU A 218 -11.01 -10.20 0.06
CA LEU A 218 -11.09 -8.75 -0.10
C LEU A 218 -9.70 -8.15 -0.29
N VAL A 219 -8.74 -8.70 0.45
CA VAL A 219 -7.33 -8.28 0.42
C VAL A 219 -6.43 -9.48 0.63
N THR A 220 -5.18 -9.34 0.22
CA THR A 220 -4.11 -10.28 0.56
C THR A 220 -2.96 -9.53 1.20
N VAL A 221 -2.56 -9.98 2.38
CA VAL A 221 -1.30 -9.57 3.01
C VAL A 221 -0.19 -10.43 2.42
N ILE A 222 0.82 -9.78 1.87
CA ILE A 222 2.00 -10.40 1.27
C ILE A 222 3.20 -10.04 2.13
N GLN A 223 3.90 -11.08 2.59
CA GLN A 223 5.14 -10.94 3.34
C GLN A 223 6.25 -11.61 2.56
N VAL A 224 7.28 -10.83 2.21
CA VAL A 224 8.46 -11.33 1.52
C VAL A 224 9.65 -11.20 2.47
N THR A 225 10.42 -12.27 2.61
CA THR A 225 11.74 -12.21 3.24
C THR A 225 12.77 -12.25 2.12
N ARG A 226 13.55 -11.16 1.98
CA ARG A 226 14.58 -11.05 0.95
C ARG A 226 15.68 -12.10 1.22
N ALA A 227 15.98 -12.89 0.20
CA ALA A 227 17.15 -13.78 0.23
C ALA A 227 18.47 -12.98 0.29
N ASP A 228 19.52 -13.64 0.72
CA ASP A 228 20.88 -13.11 0.77
C ASP A 228 21.44 -12.77 -0.61
#